data_e8559de8643df2cfffd642e90932e22b
#
_entry.id   e8559de8643df2cfffd642e90932e22b
#
_cell.length_a   1.000
_cell.length_b   1.000
_cell.length_c   1.000
_cell.angle_alpha   90.00
_cell.angle_beta   90.00
_cell.angle_gamma   90.00
#
_symmetry.space_group_name_H-M   'P 1'
#
loop_
_entity.id
_entity.type
_entity.pdbx_description
1 polymer ?
#
loop_
_entity_poly.entity_id
_entity_poly.type
_entity_poly.pdbx_seq_one_letter_code
_entity_poly.pdbx_strand_id
1 'polypeptide(L)'
;MAFEKHAAQEEPVSAGAWEKKQKRRTDMDKADSVKRTSTYAVTDDAEKSKPAGGTRAGSGLPIFLLCILMIASGMGLMYKDISRTFRHGIYRCEYGGMLEEPREPDDEKITMAAGSMEALSQTYPNLQQYVMLVPTAACILPDYLPESAEIRDQKADLANIQSRLPESVQWIDLVQLFSDHSGEKLYYASDRYLTGWGSRYAARAAIEAMGQKIPEGKDQCYLLSNSFSGRFAMDRIPSLNYFESSGERLEIYVPENEACYYRVDGRSKKWSGSLYDADAAQSTAAYNVFFGGEKALTEIHTTRINAETLLVIGDRTADSIVPLFVSSFENIVFVHPSKTPVTVEKLVKKYNVTKVLYLYGANEYMTDRTLLRTLQQ
;
A
#
# COMPACT_ATOMS: atom_id res chain seq x y z
N MET A 1 22.25 13.94 -14.46
CA MET A 1 21.38 15.08 -14.15
C MET A 1 21.48 15.35 -12.67
N ALA A 2 21.82 16.56 -12.29
CA ALA A 2 21.92 16.95 -10.88
C ALA A 2 20.49 17.19 -10.36
N PHE A 3 20.13 16.56 -9.25
CA PHE A 3 18.90 16.87 -8.53
C PHE A 3 19.09 18.23 -7.84
N GLU A 4 18.16 19.17 -8.05
CA GLU A 4 18.16 20.39 -7.27
C GLU A 4 17.90 20.08 -5.80
N LYS A 5 18.86 20.41 -4.95
CA LYS A 5 18.77 20.28 -3.49
C LYS A 5 17.81 21.33 -2.96
N HIS A 6 16.55 21.02 -2.80
CA HIS A 6 15.70 21.72 -1.86
C HIS A 6 15.77 21.00 -0.51
N ALA A 7 16.68 21.45 0.34
CA ALA A 7 16.71 21.04 1.74
C ALA A 7 15.52 21.66 2.47
N ALA A 8 14.38 21.00 2.40
CA ALA A 8 13.27 21.26 3.32
C ALA A 8 13.55 20.51 4.61
N GLN A 9 14.14 21.20 5.61
CA GLN A 9 14.07 20.78 7.00
C GLN A 9 12.63 21.00 7.47
N GLU A 10 11.74 20.05 7.25
CA GLU A 10 10.49 19.98 7.96
C GLU A 10 10.49 18.67 8.76
N GLU A 11 10.43 18.83 10.09
CA GLU A 11 10.13 17.74 11.01
C GLU A 11 8.82 17.07 10.61
N PRO A 12 8.63 15.76 10.86
CA PRO A 12 7.37 15.09 10.59
C PRO A 12 6.25 15.83 11.30
N VAL A 13 5.22 16.22 10.52
CA VAL A 13 4.06 16.92 11.06
C VAL A 13 3.41 16.00 12.09
N SER A 14 3.49 16.38 13.37
CA SER A 14 2.93 15.60 14.45
C SER A 14 1.43 15.34 14.23
N ALA A 15 0.93 14.18 14.65
CA ALA A 15 -0.48 13.78 14.55
C ALA A 15 -1.45 14.90 14.99
N GLY A 16 -1.10 15.68 16.01
CA GLY A 16 -1.89 16.81 16.50
C GLY A 16 -2.03 17.99 15.52
N ALA A 17 -1.13 18.16 14.56
CA ALA A 17 -1.26 19.20 13.53
C ALA A 17 -2.20 18.75 12.41
N TRP A 18 -2.26 17.45 12.15
CA TRP A 18 -3.19 16.83 11.20
C TRP A 18 -4.63 16.87 11.72
N GLU A 19 -4.85 16.50 13.00
CA GLU A 19 -6.16 16.59 13.67
C GLU A 19 -6.71 18.02 13.69
N LYS A 20 -5.86 19.03 13.97
CA LYS A 20 -6.31 20.44 13.96
C LYS A 20 -6.71 20.92 12.56
N LYS A 21 -6.08 20.42 11.52
CA LYS A 21 -6.41 20.79 10.13
C LYS A 21 -7.69 20.09 9.66
N GLN A 22 -7.93 18.86 10.11
CA GLN A 22 -9.16 18.12 9.85
C GLN A 22 -10.35 18.72 10.62
N LYS A 23 -10.19 19.03 11.90
CA LYS A 23 -11.26 19.63 12.71
C LYS A 23 -11.73 20.98 12.16
N ARG A 24 -10.82 21.81 11.62
CA ARG A 24 -11.20 23.06 10.94
C ARG A 24 -11.96 22.83 9.64
N ARG A 25 -11.73 21.72 8.95
CA ARG A 25 -12.43 21.40 7.70
C ARG A 25 -13.83 20.87 7.95
N THR A 26 -14.02 20.01 8.97
CA THR A 26 -15.34 19.53 9.42
C THR A 26 -16.21 20.66 9.94
N ASP A 27 -15.64 21.65 10.61
CA ASP A 27 -16.39 22.82 11.10
C ASP A 27 -16.81 23.75 9.94
N MET A 28 -16.03 23.85 8.89
CA MET A 28 -16.41 24.59 7.66
C MET A 28 -17.54 23.89 6.88
N ASP A 29 -17.47 22.57 6.72
CA ASP A 29 -18.47 21.79 6.00
C ASP A 29 -19.82 21.76 6.75
N LYS A 30 -19.81 21.76 8.09
CA LYS A 30 -21.02 21.91 8.90
C LYS A 30 -21.64 23.31 8.78
N ALA A 31 -20.84 24.36 8.65
CA ALA A 31 -21.33 25.73 8.47
C ALA A 31 -21.97 25.91 7.09
N ASP A 32 -21.50 25.23 6.05
CA ASP A 32 -22.09 25.29 4.70
C ASP A 32 -23.38 24.45 4.58
N SER A 33 -23.50 23.34 5.30
CA SER A 33 -24.73 22.54 5.32
C SER A 33 -25.89 23.26 6.01
N VAL A 34 -25.61 24.05 7.06
CA VAL A 34 -26.64 24.86 7.78
C VAL A 34 -27.13 26.04 6.92
N LYS A 35 -26.34 26.56 6.00
CA LYS A 35 -26.76 27.65 5.08
C LYS A 35 -27.65 27.18 3.93
N ARG A 36 -27.71 25.89 3.59
CA ARG A 36 -28.52 25.37 2.50
C ARG A 36 -29.95 24.97 2.90
N THR A 37 -30.30 24.97 4.18
CA THR A 37 -31.62 24.59 4.69
C THR A 37 -32.56 25.76 4.95
N SER A 38 -32.18 27.00 4.64
CA SER A 38 -32.96 28.19 4.99
C SER A 38 -33.43 29.01 3.78
N THR A 39 -34.02 28.40 2.77
CA THR A 39 -34.69 29.17 1.71
C THR A 39 -35.82 28.37 1.05
N TYR A 40 -36.87 28.11 1.77
CA TYR A 40 -38.21 27.93 1.18
C TYR A 40 -39.23 28.60 2.11
N ALA A 41 -39.62 29.82 1.74
CA ALA A 41 -40.72 30.52 2.35
C ALA A 41 -42.04 29.97 1.80
N VAL A 42 -42.89 29.58 2.72
CA VAL A 42 -44.30 29.21 2.45
C VAL A 42 -45.06 30.49 2.23
N THR A 43 -45.76 30.62 1.11
CA THR A 43 -46.83 31.58 0.93
C THR A 43 -48.15 30.83 1.09
N ASP A 44 -48.84 31.14 2.19
CA ASP A 44 -50.26 30.80 2.39
C ASP A 44 -51.12 31.69 1.51
N ASP A 45 -51.98 31.08 0.70
CA ASP A 45 -53.22 31.70 0.26
C ASP A 45 -54.35 30.66 0.37
N ALA A 46 -55.21 30.96 1.29
CA ALA A 46 -56.41 30.19 1.59
C ALA A 46 -57.55 30.62 0.69
N GLU A 47 -58.14 29.73 -0.04
CA GLU A 47 -59.48 29.94 -0.59
C GLU A 47 -60.42 28.74 -0.32
N LYS A 48 -61.50 29.04 0.32
CA LYS A 48 -62.55 28.12 0.78
C LYS A 48 -63.42 27.65 -0.38
N SER A 49 -63.68 26.37 -0.49
CA SER A 49 -64.91 25.85 -1.11
C SER A 49 -65.39 24.56 -0.44
N LYS A 50 -66.74 24.52 -0.28
CA LYS A 50 -67.59 23.59 0.52
C LYS A 50 -67.65 22.18 -0.12
N PRO A 51 -68.11 21.17 0.64
CA PRO A 51 -67.99 19.75 0.28
C PRO A 51 -69.18 19.25 -0.56
N ALA A 52 -68.86 18.38 -1.48
CA ALA A 52 -69.87 17.48 -2.11
C ALA A 52 -69.48 16.04 -1.73
N GLY A 53 -70.44 15.36 -1.08
CA GLY A 53 -70.35 14.01 -0.62
C GLY A 53 -70.29 13.02 -1.80
N GLY A 54 -69.43 12.01 -1.64
CA GLY A 54 -69.32 10.87 -2.54
C GLY A 54 -68.47 9.82 -1.92
N THR A 55 -69.08 8.86 -1.28
CA THR A 55 -68.37 7.63 -0.84
C THR A 55 -67.83 6.86 -2.03
N ARG A 56 -66.53 6.89 -2.21
CA ARG A 56 -65.83 5.90 -3.05
C ARG A 56 -64.84 5.13 -2.19
N ALA A 57 -65.01 3.81 -2.15
CA ALA A 57 -64.05 2.88 -1.63
C ALA A 57 -62.69 3.12 -2.32
N GLY A 58 -61.81 3.83 -1.62
CA GLY A 58 -60.48 4.09 -2.10
C GLY A 58 -59.65 2.79 -2.07
N SER A 59 -59.33 2.31 -3.26
CA SER A 59 -58.40 1.20 -3.43
C SER A 59 -57.08 1.51 -2.71
N GLY A 60 -56.68 0.72 -1.73
CA GLY A 60 -55.40 0.84 -1.06
C GLY A 60 -54.20 0.57 -1.99
N LEU A 61 -54.50 0.28 -3.26
CA LEU A 61 -53.50 0.00 -4.32
C LEU A 61 -52.52 1.16 -4.57
N PRO A 62 -52.91 2.43 -4.66
CA PRO A 62 -51.95 3.52 -4.89
C PRO A 62 -51.04 3.78 -3.69
N ILE A 63 -51.56 3.60 -2.45
CA ILE A 63 -50.73 3.76 -1.24
C ILE A 63 -49.71 2.64 -1.14
N PHE A 64 -50.11 1.40 -1.43
CA PHE A 64 -49.25 0.25 -1.43
C PHE A 64 -48.15 0.37 -2.51
N LEU A 65 -48.49 0.82 -3.71
CA LEU A 65 -47.51 1.13 -4.78
C LEU A 65 -46.54 2.24 -4.39
N LEU A 66 -47.02 3.29 -3.70
CA LEU A 66 -46.16 4.36 -3.20
C LEU A 66 -45.17 3.86 -2.13
N CYS A 67 -45.64 3.01 -1.21
CA CYS A 67 -44.77 2.37 -0.20
C CYS A 67 -43.70 1.48 -0.85
N ILE A 68 -44.07 0.69 -1.86
CA ILE A 68 -43.10 -0.12 -2.62
C ILE A 68 -42.08 0.75 -3.35
N LEU A 69 -42.51 1.84 -3.96
CA LEU A 69 -41.63 2.80 -4.63
C LEU A 69 -40.67 3.49 -3.64
N MET A 70 -41.16 3.87 -2.44
CA MET A 70 -40.32 4.45 -1.39
C MET A 70 -39.30 3.43 -0.84
N ILE A 71 -39.71 2.16 -0.64
CA ILE A 71 -38.80 1.10 -0.21
C ILE A 71 -37.78 0.82 -1.30
N ALA A 72 -38.19 0.72 -2.56
CA ALA A 72 -37.30 0.48 -3.68
C ALA A 72 -36.32 1.66 -3.91
N SER A 73 -36.79 2.90 -3.75
CA SER A 73 -35.91 4.06 -3.81
C SER A 73 -34.95 4.16 -2.63
N GLY A 74 -35.43 3.80 -1.42
CA GLY A 74 -34.59 3.72 -0.23
C GLY A 74 -33.49 2.65 -0.36
N MET A 75 -33.88 1.45 -0.82
CA MET A 75 -32.89 0.39 -1.13
C MET A 75 -31.94 0.78 -2.26
N GLY A 76 -32.44 1.47 -3.28
CA GLY A 76 -31.60 1.98 -4.37
C GLY A 76 -30.61 3.05 -3.89
N LEU A 77 -31.00 3.90 -2.95
CA LEU A 77 -30.10 4.88 -2.33
C LEU A 77 -29.08 4.20 -1.42
N MET A 78 -29.48 3.24 -0.59
CA MET A 78 -28.57 2.45 0.22
C MET A 78 -27.58 1.65 -0.65
N TYR A 79 -28.07 0.99 -1.70
CA TYR A 79 -27.19 0.27 -2.64
C TYR A 79 -26.20 1.21 -3.34
N LYS A 80 -26.64 2.40 -3.70
CA LYS A 80 -25.80 3.43 -4.31
C LYS A 80 -24.74 3.98 -3.34
N ASP A 81 -25.07 4.05 -2.07
CA ASP A 81 -24.16 4.50 -1.00
C ASP A 81 -23.12 3.42 -0.67
N ILE A 82 -23.54 2.17 -0.52
CA ILE A 82 -22.65 1.02 -0.35
C ILE A 82 -21.72 0.88 -1.56
N SER A 83 -22.23 1.03 -2.79
CA SER A 83 -21.42 0.96 -4.00
C SER A 83 -20.44 2.13 -4.16
N ARG A 84 -20.63 3.24 -3.42
CA ARG A 84 -19.70 4.38 -3.36
C ARG A 84 -18.58 4.19 -2.35
N THR A 85 -18.84 3.45 -1.27
CA THR A 85 -17.86 3.22 -0.19
C THR A 85 -16.98 2.01 -0.43
N PHE A 86 -17.46 0.99 -1.15
CA PHE A 86 -16.70 -0.23 -1.45
C PHE A 86 -16.85 -0.65 -2.91
N ARG A 87 -15.75 -0.84 -3.59
CA ARG A 87 -15.73 -1.37 -4.97
C ARG A 87 -14.40 -2.06 -5.27
N HIS A 88 -14.49 -3.25 -5.89
CA HIS A 88 -13.33 -4.03 -6.32
C HIS A 88 -12.30 -4.31 -5.21
N GLY A 89 -12.75 -4.53 -3.97
CA GLY A 89 -11.85 -4.77 -2.84
C GLY A 89 -11.16 -3.49 -2.33
N ILE A 90 -11.73 -2.30 -2.61
CA ILE A 90 -11.20 -1.02 -2.16
C ILE A 90 -12.30 -0.24 -1.44
N TYR A 91 -12.01 0.14 -0.21
CA TYR A 91 -12.86 1.02 0.60
C TYR A 91 -12.48 2.47 0.36
N ARG A 92 -13.48 3.31 0.22
CA ARG A 92 -13.33 4.75 0.27
C ARG A 92 -13.50 5.24 1.70
N CYS A 93 -12.48 5.89 2.24
CA CYS A 93 -12.53 6.46 3.58
C CYS A 93 -13.29 7.78 3.62
N GLU A 94 -13.95 8.07 4.74
CA GLU A 94 -14.73 9.32 4.92
C GLU A 94 -13.85 10.56 4.83
N TYR A 95 -12.59 10.46 5.28
CA TYR A 95 -11.63 11.57 5.31
C TYR A 95 -10.79 11.73 4.04
N GLY A 96 -11.17 11.04 2.96
CA GLY A 96 -10.44 11.02 1.71
C GLY A 96 -9.23 10.06 1.79
N GLY A 97 -9.17 9.14 0.88
CA GLY A 97 -8.20 8.05 0.85
C GLY A 97 -8.90 6.76 0.49
N MET A 98 -8.13 5.80 0.07
CA MET A 98 -8.62 4.49 -0.33
C MET A 98 -7.81 3.41 0.36
N LEU A 99 -8.47 2.41 0.92
CA LEU A 99 -7.87 1.29 1.61
C LEU A 99 -8.22 -0.01 0.89
N GLU A 100 -7.19 -0.80 0.58
CA GLU A 100 -7.40 -2.13 -0.01
C GLU A 100 -7.83 -3.13 1.06
N GLU A 101 -8.86 -3.93 0.73
CA GLU A 101 -9.35 -5.00 1.58
C GLU A 101 -8.28 -6.10 1.74
N PRO A 102 -8.06 -6.63 2.96
CA PRO A 102 -7.28 -7.82 3.17
C PRO A 102 -7.88 -9.02 2.44
N ARG A 103 -7.04 -9.75 1.69
CA ARG A 103 -7.47 -10.92 0.92
C ARG A 103 -7.40 -12.20 1.73
N GLU A 104 -8.22 -13.18 1.35
CA GLU A 104 -8.18 -14.51 1.93
C GLU A 104 -6.87 -15.23 1.57
N PRO A 105 -6.15 -15.80 2.54
CA PRO A 105 -4.95 -16.58 2.29
C PRO A 105 -5.22 -17.87 1.50
N ASP A 106 -4.38 -18.16 0.51
CA ASP A 106 -4.30 -19.47 -0.12
C ASP A 106 -3.46 -20.39 0.77
N ASP A 107 -4.15 -21.16 1.62
CA ASP A 107 -3.52 -22.03 2.62
C ASP A 107 -2.60 -23.09 2.02
N GLU A 108 -2.98 -23.67 0.87
CA GLU A 108 -2.14 -24.62 0.15
C GLU A 108 -0.84 -23.99 -0.28
N LYS A 109 -0.92 -22.80 -0.89
CA LYS A 109 0.24 -22.03 -1.33
C LYS A 109 1.18 -21.69 -0.16
N ILE A 110 0.63 -21.25 0.98
CA ILE A 110 1.43 -20.90 2.17
C ILE A 110 2.17 -22.12 2.70
N THR A 111 1.50 -23.28 2.79
CA THR A 111 2.11 -24.54 3.23
C THR A 111 3.23 -24.97 2.28
N MET A 112 2.99 -24.90 0.97
CA MET A 112 4.00 -25.25 -0.03
C MET A 112 5.21 -24.29 0.01
N ALA A 113 4.98 -23.01 0.23
CA ALA A 113 6.06 -22.03 0.36
C ALA A 113 6.92 -22.31 1.60
N ALA A 114 6.31 -22.57 2.74
CA ALA A 114 7.02 -22.90 3.97
C ALA A 114 7.87 -24.19 3.81
N GLY A 115 7.30 -25.25 3.24
CA GLY A 115 8.02 -26.48 2.95
C GLY A 115 9.20 -26.30 1.99
N SER A 116 9.05 -25.43 1.00
CA SER A 116 10.16 -25.12 0.07
C SER A 116 11.27 -24.30 0.75
N MET A 117 10.93 -23.39 1.67
CA MET A 117 11.90 -22.64 2.48
C MET A 117 12.67 -23.58 3.41
N GLU A 118 11.98 -24.56 4.01
CA GLU A 118 12.62 -25.60 4.84
C GLU A 118 13.61 -26.44 4.03
N ALA A 119 13.21 -26.92 2.86
CA ALA A 119 14.09 -27.67 1.96
C ALA A 119 15.33 -26.86 1.55
N LEU A 120 15.16 -25.55 1.33
CA LEU A 120 16.29 -24.66 1.03
C LEU A 120 17.24 -24.53 2.23
N SER A 121 16.73 -24.44 3.47
CA SER A 121 17.55 -24.42 4.69
C SER A 121 18.33 -25.72 4.88
N GLN A 122 17.72 -26.86 4.57
CA GLN A 122 18.38 -28.17 4.64
C GLN A 122 19.51 -28.28 3.62
N THR A 123 19.30 -27.73 2.41
CA THR A 123 20.30 -27.77 1.32
C THR A 123 21.44 -26.77 1.57
N TYR A 124 21.15 -25.63 2.18
CA TYR A 124 22.08 -24.54 2.46
C TYR A 124 22.03 -24.13 3.95
N PRO A 125 22.64 -24.91 4.87
CA PRO A 125 22.51 -24.67 6.32
C PRO A 125 23.04 -23.32 6.80
N ASN A 126 23.94 -22.68 6.05
CA ASN A 126 24.48 -21.36 6.40
C ASN A 126 23.70 -20.19 5.77
N LEU A 127 22.68 -20.48 4.94
CA LEU A 127 21.83 -19.47 4.32
C LEU A 127 20.80 -18.98 5.34
N GLN A 128 20.80 -17.69 5.61
CA GLN A 128 19.81 -17.09 6.49
C GLN A 128 18.57 -16.68 5.66
N GLN A 129 17.41 -17.06 6.12
CA GLN A 129 16.15 -16.76 5.44
C GLN A 129 15.24 -15.90 6.30
N TYR A 130 14.59 -14.92 5.69
CA TYR A 130 13.73 -13.95 6.33
C TYR A 130 12.44 -13.78 5.53
N VAL A 131 11.32 -13.64 6.23
CA VAL A 131 10.03 -13.27 5.64
C VAL A 131 9.58 -11.94 6.24
N MET A 132 9.28 -10.98 5.38
CA MET A 132 8.72 -9.68 5.75
C MET A 132 7.52 -9.38 4.87
N LEU A 133 6.34 -9.34 5.48
CA LEU A 133 5.09 -9.03 4.81
C LEU A 133 4.61 -7.65 5.22
N VAL A 134 4.44 -6.76 4.24
CA VAL A 134 3.91 -5.42 4.46
C VAL A 134 2.39 -5.53 4.59
N PRO A 135 1.81 -5.24 5.77
CA PRO A 135 0.37 -5.30 5.97
C PRO A 135 -0.34 -4.27 5.07
N THR A 136 -1.62 -4.50 4.78
CA THR A 136 -2.42 -3.48 4.07
C THR A 136 -2.66 -2.27 4.95
N ALA A 137 -2.89 -1.11 4.33
CA ALA A 137 -3.26 0.09 5.09
C ALA A 137 -4.56 -0.12 5.89
N ALA A 138 -5.51 -0.93 5.41
CA ALA A 138 -6.73 -1.27 6.13
C ALA A 138 -6.46 -2.06 7.43
N CYS A 139 -5.41 -2.88 7.46
CA CYS A 139 -4.98 -3.60 8.66
C CYS A 139 -4.41 -2.67 9.76
N ILE A 140 -3.71 -1.62 9.35
CA ILE A 140 -2.99 -0.71 10.26
C ILE A 140 -3.84 0.50 10.65
N LEU A 141 -4.74 0.93 9.78
CA LEU A 141 -5.54 2.13 9.92
C LEU A 141 -7.06 1.82 9.95
N PRO A 142 -7.52 0.92 10.85
CA PRO A 142 -8.92 0.50 10.87
C PRO A 142 -9.89 1.67 11.13
N ASP A 143 -9.48 2.70 11.87
CA ASP A 143 -10.28 3.87 12.20
C ASP A 143 -10.61 4.74 10.96
N TYR A 144 -9.93 4.52 9.84
CA TYR A 144 -10.21 5.21 8.58
C TYR A 144 -11.22 4.48 7.70
N LEU A 145 -11.59 3.26 8.06
CA LEU A 145 -12.60 2.50 7.35
C LEU A 145 -14.00 3.07 7.61
N PRO A 146 -14.92 2.93 6.65
CA PRO A 146 -16.35 3.24 6.89
C PRO A 146 -16.89 2.39 8.05
N GLU A 147 -17.80 2.94 8.85
CA GLU A 147 -18.46 2.21 9.96
C GLU A 147 -19.12 0.89 9.54
N SER A 148 -19.56 0.82 8.28
CA SER A 148 -20.17 -0.38 7.70
C SER A 148 -19.17 -1.37 7.10
N ALA A 149 -17.88 -1.13 7.21
CA ALA A 149 -16.87 -1.99 6.63
C ALA A 149 -16.71 -3.27 7.47
N GLU A 150 -16.98 -4.40 6.85
CA GLU A 150 -16.66 -5.71 7.40
C GLU A 150 -15.39 -6.21 6.70
N ILE A 151 -14.24 -6.09 7.36
CA ILE A 151 -12.97 -6.53 6.80
C ILE A 151 -12.44 -7.78 7.51
N ARG A 152 -11.68 -8.55 6.76
CA ARG A 152 -10.95 -9.70 7.28
C ARG A 152 -9.87 -9.28 8.28
N ASP A 153 -9.70 -10.04 9.35
CA ASP A 153 -8.62 -9.83 10.32
C ASP A 153 -7.27 -10.28 9.74
N GLN A 154 -6.60 -9.38 9.04
CA GLN A 154 -5.29 -9.65 8.46
C GLN A 154 -4.20 -9.87 9.52
N LYS A 155 -4.35 -9.32 10.75
CA LYS A 155 -3.38 -9.56 11.83
C LYS A 155 -3.39 -11.04 12.23
N ALA A 156 -4.58 -11.63 12.34
CA ALA A 156 -4.72 -13.06 12.59
C ALA A 156 -4.15 -13.91 11.44
N ASP A 157 -4.38 -13.51 10.19
CA ASP A 157 -3.83 -14.21 9.03
C ASP A 157 -2.29 -14.17 9.01
N LEU A 158 -1.70 -13.01 9.29
CA LEU A 158 -0.23 -12.85 9.36
C LEU A 158 0.38 -13.68 10.48
N ALA A 159 -0.25 -13.70 11.66
CA ALA A 159 0.17 -14.56 12.77
C ALA A 159 0.07 -16.06 12.42
N ASN A 160 -0.97 -16.47 11.70
CA ASN A 160 -1.11 -17.82 11.20
C ASN A 160 -0.01 -18.19 10.18
N ILE A 161 0.32 -17.29 9.25
CA ILE A 161 1.43 -17.48 8.31
C ILE A 161 2.75 -17.65 9.06
N GLN A 162 3.03 -16.75 10.01
CA GLN A 162 4.23 -16.81 10.85
C GLN A 162 4.36 -18.16 11.56
N SER A 163 3.26 -18.67 12.14
CA SER A 163 3.26 -19.93 12.89
C SER A 163 3.55 -21.17 12.02
N ARG A 164 3.41 -21.07 10.69
CA ARG A 164 3.70 -22.14 9.72
C ARG A 164 5.12 -22.09 9.16
N LEU A 165 5.87 -21.02 9.42
CA LEU A 165 7.24 -20.91 8.94
C LEU A 165 8.13 -21.90 9.70
N PRO A 166 9.12 -22.52 9.03
CA PRO A 166 10.15 -23.30 9.69
C PRO A 166 10.94 -22.46 10.69
N GLU A 167 11.46 -23.08 11.76
CA GLU A 167 12.32 -22.40 12.75
C GLU A 167 13.58 -21.76 12.14
N SER A 168 14.03 -22.28 10.99
CA SER A 168 15.15 -21.74 10.22
C SER A 168 14.84 -20.45 9.46
N VAL A 169 13.57 -20.01 9.43
CA VAL A 169 13.12 -18.80 8.71
C VAL A 169 12.66 -17.77 9.73
N GLN A 170 13.31 -16.61 9.72
CA GLN A 170 12.98 -15.54 10.65
C GLN A 170 11.84 -14.67 10.11
N TRP A 171 10.88 -14.37 10.99
CA TRP A 171 9.79 -13.43 10.71
C TRP A 171 10.19 -12.02 11.12
N ILE A 172 9.97 -11.06 10.22
CA ILE A 172 10.14 -9.63 10.50
C ILE A 172 8.74 -9.01 10.63
N ASP A 173 8.37 -8.66 11.86
CA ASP A 173 7.04 -8.14 12.18
C ASP A 173 6.96 -6.63 11.87
N LEU A 174 6.09 -6.27 10.93
CA LEU A 174 5.76 -4.88 10.63
C LEU A 174 4.42 -4.43 11.23
N VAL A 175 3.59 -5.35 11.73
CA VAL A 175 2.26 -5.00 12.24
C VAL A 175 2.37 -4.09 13.46
N GLN A 176 3.17 -4.51 14.46
CA GLN A 176 3.36 -3.71 15.67
C GLN A 176 4.07 -2.40 15.35
N LEU A 177 5.17 -2.45 14.58
CA LEU A 177 5.93 -1.27 14.17
C LEU A 177 5.04 -0.23 13.48
N PHE A 178 4.23 -0.64 12.53
CA PHE A 178 3.37 0.27 11.77
C PHE A 178 2.17 0.75 12.60
N SER A 179 1.67 -0.07 13.52
CA SER A 179 0.61 0.35 14.45
C SER A 179 1.10 1.45 15.40
N ASP A 180 2.33 1.33 15.92
CA ASP A 180 2.95 2.35 16.78
C ASP A 180 3.18 3.68 16.04
N HIS A 181 3.33 3.62 14.71
CA HIS A 181 3.52 4.78 13.84
C HIS A 181 2.29 5.11 12.98
N SER A 182 1.10 4.60 13.33
CA SER A 182 -0.15 4.78 12.56
C SER A 182 -0.58 6.25 12.42
N GLY A 183 -0.11 7.13 13.29
CA GLY A 183 -0.31 8.58 13.18
C GLY A 183 0.56 9.26 12.11
N GLU A 184 1.50 8.54 11.50
CA GLU A 184 2.38 9.03 10.45
C GLU A 184 1.87 8.60 9.07
N LYS A 185 2.34 9.27 8.02
CA LYS A 185 1.91 8.93 6.66
C LYS A 185 2.70 7.75 6.10
N LEU A 186 2.39 6.54 6.55
CA LEU A 186 3.07 5.31 6.13
C LEU A 186 2.67 4.84 4.72
N TYR A 187 1.42 5.09 4.33
CA TYR A 187 0.85 4.66 3.04
C TYR A 187 0.39 5.85 2.22
N TYR A 188 0.38 5.69 0.90
CA TYR A 188 -0.32 6.62 0.02
C TYR A 188 -1.84 6.46 0.19
N ALA A 189 -2.56 7.59 0.18
CA ALA A 189 -4.02 7.57 0.23
C ALA A 189 -4.65 7.14 -1.12
N SER A 190 -3.90 7.24 -2.21
CA SER A 190 -4.34 6.91 -3.56
C SER A 190 -3.74 5.62 -4.11
N ASP A 191 -2.93 4.91 -3.31
CA ASP A 191 -2.25 3.67 -3.70
C ASP A 191 -2.14 2.69 -2.53
N ARG A 192 -1.89 1.41 -2.83
CA ARG A 192 -1.63 0.36 -1.84
C ARG A 192 -0.22 0.39 -1.26
N TYR A 193 0.69 1.13 -1.90
CA TYR A 193 2.10 1.11 -1.55
C TYR A 193 2.45 2.06 -0.41
N LEU A 194 3.60 1.78 0.20
CA LEU A 194 4.19 2.62 1.23
C LEU A 194 4.66 3.95 0.64
N THR A 195 4.55 4.99 1.44
CA THR A 195 5.30 6.23 1.19
C THR A 195 6.79 6.00 1.39
N GLY A 196 7.62 6.95 1.00
CA GLY A 196 9.05 6.89 1.33
C GLY A 196 9.31 6.75 2.83
N TRP A 197 8.43 7.32 3.66
CA TRP A 197 8.51 7.22 5.12
C TRP A 197 8.22 5.80 5.62
N GLY A 198 7.11 5.20 5.17
CA GLY A 198 6.80 3.81 5.50
C GLY A 198 7.85 2.82 5.01
N SER A 199 8.41 3.07 3.81
CA SER A 199 9.49 2.25 3.24
C SER A 199 10.76 2.29 4.10
N ARG A 200 11.09 3.45 4.71
CA ARG A 200 12.23 3.57 5.64
C ARG A 200 12.04 2.74 6.90
N TYR A 201 10.86 2.76 7.51
CA TYR A 201 10.56 1.91 8.68
C TYR A 201 10.74 0.44 8.34
N ALA A 202 10.16 -0.02 7.22
CA ALA A 202 10.29 -1.40 6.77
C ALA A 202 11.75 -1.79 6.50
N ALA A 203 12.52 -0.92 5.80
CA ALA A 203 13.93 -1.17 5.51
C ALA A 203 14.78 -1.26 6.79
N ARG A 204 14.57 -0.37 7.75
CA ARG A 204 15.32 -0.39 9.02
C ARG A 204 15.04 -1.64 9.82
N ALA A 205 13.76 -2.03 9.93
CA ALA A 205 13.38 -3.28 10.59
C ALA A 205 14.06 -4.50 9.94
N ALA A 206 14.11 -4.55 8.61
CA ALA A 206 14.77 -5.62 7.88
C ALA A 206 16.30 -5.62 8.12
N ILE A 207 16.95 -4.46 8.03
CA ILE A 207 18.40 -4.32 8.27
C ILE A 207 18.77 -4.79 9.67
N GLU A 208 18.02 -4.37 10.67
CA GLU A 208 18.23 -4.77 12.08
C GLU A 208 18.04 -6.28 12.28
N ALA A 209 16.93 -6.84 11.78
CA ALA A 209 16.64 -8.26 11.88
C ALA A 209 17.72 -9.13 11.20
N MET A 210 18.29 -8.64 10.10
CA MET A 210 19.38 -9.30 9.38
C MET A 210 20.76 -9.10 10.04
N GLY A 211 20.82 -8.45 11.20
CA GLY A 211 22.06 -8.21 11.96
C GLY A 211 23.02 -7.24 11.27
N GLN A 212 22.53 -6.42 10.36
CA GLN A 212 23.32 -5.42 9.67
C GLN A 212 23.29 -4.09 10.43
N LYS A 213 24.36 -3.29 10.26
CA LYS A 213 24.38 -1.94 10.84
C LYS A 213 23.51 -1.01 10.03
N ILE A 214 22.66 -0.28 10.73
CA ILE A 214 22.00 0.91 10.16
C ILE A 214 23.06 2.01 10.14
N PRO A 215 23.33 2.63 8.98
CA PRO A 215 24.30 3.72 8.89
C PRO A 215 23.91 4.89 9.80
N GLU A 216 24.88 5.50 10.44
CA GLU A 216 24.72 6.72 11.25
C GLU A 216 24.56 7.96 10.34
N GLY A 217 23.76 7.93 9.34
CA GLY A 217 23.51 9.04 8.44
C GLY A 217 22.04 9.40 8.37
N LYS A 218 21.73 10.62 7.97
CA LYS A 218 20.37 11.00 7.64
C LYS A 218 20.14 10.66 6.17
N ASP A 219 19.08 9.90 5.90
CA ASP A 219 18.64 9.75 4.52
C ASP A 219 18.23 11.10 3.96
N GLN A 220 18.64 11.42 2.73
CA GLN A 220 18.21 12.63 2.05
C GLN A 220 16.82 12.41 1.45
N CYS A 221 15.88 13.30 1.78
CA CYS A 221 14.55 13.29 1.20
C CYS A 221 14.52 14.13 -0.08
N TYR A 222 14.03 13.57 -1.16
CA TYR A 222 13.81 14.27 -2.43
C TYR A 222 12.33 14.25 -2.78
N LEU A 223 11.74 15.43 -2.92
CA LEU A 223 10.39 15.58 -3.43
C LEU A 223 10.43 15.52 -4.96
N LEU A 224 9.78 14.53 -5.54
CA LEU A 224 9.76 14.31 -6.99
C LEU A 224 8.48 14.80 -7.65
N SER A 225 7.35 14.78 -6.93
CA SER A 225 6.06 15.27 -7.42
C SER A 225 5.18 15.72 -6.26
N ASN A 226 4.41 16.80 -6.48
CA ASN A 226 3.33 17.24 -5.59
C ASN A 226 1.94 16.80 -6.08
N SER A 227 1.89 16.05 -7.17
CA SER A 227 0.67 15.65 -7.85
C SER A 227 0.63 14.14 -8.09
N PHE A 228 1.26 13.35 -7.20
CA PHE A 228 1.20 11.91 -7.28
C PHE A 228 -0.26 11.45 -7.19
N SER A 229 -0.64 10.61 -8.13
CA SER A 229 -1.93 9.93 -8.16
C SER A 229 -1.65 8.45 -8.32
N GLY A 230 -1.97 7.69 -7.29
CA GLY A 230 -1.71 6.27 -7.24
C GLY A 230 -2.68 5.45 -8.08
N ARG A 231 -2.49 4.15 -8.07
CA ARG A 231 -3.23 3.20 -8.90
C ARG A 231 -4.73 3.22 -8.65
N PHE A 232 -5.17 3.38 -7.40
CA PHE A 232 -6.59 3.42 -7.06
C PHE A 232 -7.33 4.59 -7.73
N ALA A 233 -6.62 5.72 -7.90
CA ALA A 233 -7.17 6.87 -8.61
C ALA A 233 -7.22 6.66 -10.13
N MET A 234 -6.27 5.88 -10.68
CA MET A 234 -6.18 5.61 -12.12
C MET A 234 -7.19 4.56 -12.60
N ASP A 235 -7.54 3.58 -11.78
CA ASP A 235 -8.47 2.51 -12.15
C ASP A 235 -9.90 3.02 -12.42
N ARG A 236 -10.04 4.35 -12.62
CA ARG A 236 -11.27 5.06 -13.02
C ARG A 236 -12.52 4.40 -12.44
N ILE A 237 -12.54 4.30 -11.11
CA ILE A 237 -13.77 3.95 -10.41
C ILE A 237 -14.65 5.19 -10.58
N PRO A 238 -15.67 5.20 -11.44
CA PRO A 238 -16.35 6.43 -11.87
C PRO A 238 -16.98 7.26 -10.75
N SER A 239 -17.08 6.69 -9.55
CA SER A 239 -17.59 7.34 -8.34
C SER A 239 -16.49 7.90 -7.43
N LEU A 240 -15.21 7.75 -7.79
CA LEU A 240 -14.07 8.14 -6.96
C LEU A 240 -13.29 9.34 -7.52
N ASN A 241 -13.91 10.18 -8.35
CA ASN A 241 -13.32 11.44 -8.86
C ASN A 241 -12.94 12.45 -7.74
N TYR A 242 -12.76 11.98 -6.52
CA TYR A 242 -12.50 12.84 -5.36
C TYR A 242 -11.04 13.27 -5.23
N PHE A 243 -10.12 12.63 -5.96
CA PHE A 243 -8.68 12.92 -5.87
C PHE A 243 -8.18 13.97 -6.86
N GLU A 244 -9.07 14.55 -7.68
CA GLU A 244 -8.65 15.51 -8.71
C GLU A 244 -8.03 16.81 -8.18
N SER A 245 -8.12 17.09 -6.87
CA SER A 245 -7.71 18.40 -6.35
C SER A 245 -6.56 18.42 -5.34
N SER A 246 -6.09 17.26 -4.87
CA SER A 246 -4.97 17.23 -3.92
C SER A 246 -4.01 16.09 -4.21
N GLY A 247 -3.19 16.27 -5.23
CA GLY A 247 -2.10 15.34 -5.51
C GLY A 247 -1.28 15.07 -4.26
N GLU A 248 -0.91 13.82 -4.06
CA GLU A 248 -0.03 13.44 -2.97
C GLU A 248 1.42 13.81 -3.29
N ARG A 249 2.24 13.91 -2.26
CA ARG A 249 3.68 14.11 -2.43
C ARG A 249 4.34 12.76 -2.69
N LEU A 250 5.00 12.63 -3.83
CA LEU A 250 5.89 11.51 -4.11
C LEU A 250 7.30 11.88 -3.65
N GLU A 251 7.73 11.29 -2.56
CA GLU A 251 9.03 11.50 -1.96
C GLU A 251 9.83 10.20 -1.99
N ILE A 252 11.12 10.33 -2.26
CA ILE A 252 12.07 9.23 -2.10
C ILE A 252 13.09 9.58 -1.03
N TYR A 253 13.55 8.59 -0.32
CA TYR A 253 14.63 8.71 0.63
C TYR A 253 15.85 7.98 0.09
N VAL A 254 16.94 8.71 -0.05
CA VAL A 254 18.20 8.19 -0.53
C VAL A 254 19.16 8.16 0.65
N PRO A 255 19.71 6.98 1.02
CA PRO A 255 20.68 6.90 2.09
C PRO A 255 21.85 7.87 1.84
N GLU A 256 22.24 8.63 2.86
CA GLU A 256 23.39 9.54 2.78
C GLU A 256 24.64 8.68 2.60
N ASN A 257 25.26 8.85 1.44
CA ASN A 257 26.14 7.82 0.91
C ASN A 257 27.51 7.77 1.55
N GLU A 258 27.74 6.72 2.27
CA GLU A 258 29.06 6.19 2.47
C GLU A 258 29.48 5.15 1.39
N ALA A 259 28.56 4.72 0.53
CA ALA A 259 28.82 3.72 -0.50
C ALA A 259 28.28 4.16 -1.87
N CYS A 260 29.16 4.25 -2.86
CA CYS A 260 28.73 4.32 -4.25
C CYS A 260 28.14 2.99 -4.68
N TYR A 261 27.22 3.01 -5.62
CA TYR A 261 26.65 1.80 -6.17
C TYR A 261 26.40 1.92 -7.68
N TYR A 262 26.25 0.79 -8.32
CA TYR A 262 25.67 0.66 -9.65
C TYR A 262 24.70 -0.51 -9.69
N ARG A 263 23.77 -0.47 -10.63
CA ARG A 263 22.84 -1.56 -10.89
C ARG A 263 23.00 -2.11 -12.30
N VAL A 264 22.63 -3.37 -12.48
CA VAL A 264 22.52 -4.04 -13.76
C VAL A 264 21.15 -4.67 -13.88
N ASP A 265 20.36 -4.23 -14.87
CA ASP A 265 19.01 -4.72 -15.07
C ASP A 265 19.00 -5.93 -16.02
N GLY A 266 18.66 -7.09 -15.47
CA GLY A 266 18.24 -8.29 -16.17
C GLY A 266 19.10 -8.72 -17.37
N ARG A 267 18.42 -9.20 -18.41
CA ARG A 267 19.07 -9.70 -19.63
C ARG A 267 19.73 -8.61 -20.48
N SER A 268 19.23 -7.39 -20.40
CA SER A 268 19.75 -6.26 -21.17
C SER A 268 21.10 -5.76 -20.70
N LYS A 269 21.57 -6.21 -19.52
CA LYS A 269 22.80 -5.74 -18.86
C LYS A 269 22.96 -4.22 -18.91
N LYS A 270 21.84 -3.51 -18.76
CA LYS A 270 21.83 -2.06 -18.77
C LYS A 270 22.38 -1.56 -17.43
N TRP A 271 23.49 -0.86 -17.49
CA TRP A 271 24.12 -0.23 -16.33
C TRP A 271 23.44 1.09 -15.99
N SER A 272 23.29 1.36 -14.71
CA SER A 272 22.78 2.63 -14.21
C SER A 272 23.46 2.96 -12.89
N GLY A 273 23.90 4.19 -12.73
CA GLY A 273 24.36 4.75 -11.45
C GLY A 273 23.21 5.24 -10.56
N SER A 274 21.97 5.01 -10.94
CA SER A 274 20.79 5.42 -10.16
C SER A 274 19.83 4.24 -10.00
N LEU A 275 19.23 4.12 -8.82
CA LEU A 275 18.12 3.22 -8.54
C LEU A 275 16.77 3.87 -8.83
N TYR A 276 16.77 5.16 -9.15
CA TYR A 276 15.59 5.99 -9.35
C TYR A 276 15.55 6.55 -10.78
N ASP A 277 14.36 6.62 -11.33
CA ASP A 277 14.04 7.25 -12.62
C ASP A 277 13.14 8.47 -12.33
N ALA A 278 13.75 9.65 -12.21
CA ALA A 278 13.03 10.85 -11.85
C ALA A 278 12.01 11.29 -12.92
N ASP A 279 12.25 10.95 -14.20
CA ASP A 279 11.34 11.31 -15.29
C ASP A 279 10.01 10.52 -15.17
N ALA A 280 10.06 9.31 -14.59
CA ALA A 280 8.86 8.51 -14.32
C ALA A 280 7.91 9.19 -13.32
N ALA A 281 8.41 10.01 -12.39
CA ALA A 281 7.60 10.68 -11.37
C ALA A 281 6.56 11.64 -11.95
N GLN A 282 6.75 12.11 -13.19
CA GLN A 282 5.82 12.99 -13.90
C GLN A 282 4.85 12.23 -14.82
N SER A 283 4.93 10.90 -14.85
CA SER A 283 4.08 10.06 -15.69
C SER A 283 2.87 9.52 -14.93
N THR A 284 1.91 8.96 -15.66
CA THR A 284 0.78 8.22 -15.06
C THR A 284 1.23 6.98 -14.29
N ALA A 285 2.44 6.48 -14.54
CA ALA A 285 3.05 5.37 -13.83
C ALA A 285 4.16 5.87 -12.87
N ALA A 286 3.88 6.92 -12.11
CA ALA A 286 4.86 7.64 -11.28
C ALA A 286 5.62 6.73 -10.29
N TYR A 287 5.01 5.65 -9.82
CA TYR A 287 5.70 4.66 -8.96
C TYR A 287 6.84 3.91 -9.70
N ASN A 288 6.93 4.03 -11.04
CA ASN A 288 8.11 3.57 -11.78
C ASN A 288 9.38 4.39 -11.51
N VAL A 289 9.28 5.42 -10.68
CA VAL A 289 10.46 6.11 -10.13
C VAL A 289 11.47 5.11 -9.54
N PHE A 290 10.99 4.04 -8.94
CA PHE A 290 11.84 2.96 -8.46
C PHE A 290 12.25 2.06 -9.63
N PHE A 291 13.54 1.96 -9.88
CA PHE A 291 14.18 1.13 -10.91
C PHE A 291 13.76 1.41 -12.37
N GLY A 292 12.96 2.46 -12.64
CA GLY A 292 12.32 2.66 -13.94
C GLY A 292 11.24 1.59 -14.22
N GLY A 293 10.55 1.15 -13.17
CA GLY A 293 9.54 0.10 -13.17
C GLY A 293 10.08 -1.30 -12.89
N GLU A 294 9.18 -2.27 -12.75
CA GLU A 294 9.50 -3.66 -12.39
C GLU A 294 10.47 -4.31 -13.38
N LYS A 295 11.54 -4.86 -12.87
CA LYS A 295 12.53 -5.65 -13.61
C LYS A 295 12.42 -7.11 -13.20
N ALA A 296 12.70 -8.02 -14.14
CA ALA A 296 12.73 -9.45 -13.82
C ALA A 296 13.80 -9.79 -12.78
N LEU A 297 14.95 -9.17 -12.93
CA LEU A 297 16.09 -9.27 -12.02
C LEU A 297 16.91 -7.99 -12.09
N THR A 298 17.31 -7.47 -10.93
CA THR A 298 18.21 -6.32 -10.79
C THR A 298 19.38 -6.71 -9.87
N GLU A 299 20.60 -6.50 -10.33
CA GLU A 299 21.83 -6.66 -9.55
C GLU A 299 22.30 -5.27 -9.11
N ILE A 300 22.54 -5.10 -7.81
CA ILE A 300 23.06 -3.85 -7.24
C ILE A 300 24.37 -4.18 -6.55
N HIS A 301 25.43 -3.47 -6.94
CA HIS A 301 26.76 -3.63 -6.38
C HIS A 301 27.16 -2.32 -5.71
N THR A 302 27.57 -2.41 -4.46
CA THR A 302 27.96 -1.25 -3.66
C THR A 302 29.47 -1.25 -3.39
N THR A 303 29.97 -0.19 -2.82
CA THR A 303 31.36 -0.10 -2.33
C THR A 303 31.53 -0.61 -0.90
N ARG A 304 30.48 -1.21 -0.31
CA ARG A 304 30.58 -1.88 1.00
C ARG A 304 31.48 -3.11 0.89
N ILE A 305 32.23 -3.37 1.93
CA ILE A 305 33.12 -4.53 2.02
C ILE A 305 32.71 -5.30 3.28
N ASN A 306 31.68 -6.13 3.16
CA ASN A 306 31.21 -6.98 4.26
C ASN A 306 30.94 -8.42 3.84
N ALA A 307 31.22 -8.77 2.59
CA ALA A 307 30.98 -10.09 2.00
C ALA A 307 29.51 -10.55 2.06
N GLU A 308 28.57 -9.62 2.27
CA GLU A 308 27.16 -9.94 2.38
C GLU A 308 26.45 -9.76 1.03
N THR A 309 25.82 -10.83 0.57
CA THR A 309 24.96 -10.81 -0.61
C THR A 309 23.53 -11.08 -0.19
N LEU A 310 22.67 -10.07 -0.33
CA LEU A 310 21.24 -10.16 -0.07
C LEU A 310 20.48 -10.52 -1.35
N LEU A 311 19.75 -11.63 -1.34
CA LEU A 311 18.76 -11.94 -2.36
C LEU A 311 17.37 -11.48 -1.85
N VAL A 312 16.76 -10.51 -2.51
CA VAL A 312 15.38 -10.11 -2.26
C VAL A 312 14.49 -10.76 -3.32
N ILE A 313 13.48 -11.49 -2.87
CA ILE A 313 12.43 -12.08 -3.71
C ILE A 313 11.14 -11.38 -3.31
N GLY A 314 10.56 -10.61 -4.20
CA GLY A 314 9.45 -9.75 -3.83
C GLY A 314 8.54 -9.37 -4.98
N ASP A 315 7.41 -8.74 -4.60
CA ASP A 315 6.51 -8.06 -5.51
C ASP A 315 6.87 -6.56 -5.62
N ARG A 316 5.99 -5.81 -6.25
CA ARG A 316 6.18 -4.37 -6.45
C ARG A 316 6.26 -3.56 -5.14
N THR A 317 5.77 -4.09 -4.01
CA THR A 317 5.92 -3.46 -2.70
C THR A 317 7.40 -3.31 -2.31
N ALA A 318 8.23 -4.24 -2.74
CA ALA A 318 9.66 -4.22 -2.49
C ALA A 318 10.41 -3.09 -3.24
N ASP A 319 9.85 -2.55 -4.33
CA ASP A 319 10.53 -1.56 -5.18
C ASP A 319 10.97 -0.32 -4.40
N SER A 320 10.17 0.16 -3.44
CA SER A 320 10.49 1.34 -2.63
C SER A 320 11.40 1.05 -1.43
N ILE A 321 11.52 -0.22 -1.05
CA ILE A 321 12.28 -0.64 0.15
C ILE A 321 13.71 -1.05 -0.23
N VAL A 322 13.87 -1.81 -1.31
CA VAL A 322 15.18 -2.36 -1.75
C VAL A 322 16.27 -1.30 -1.96
N PRO A 323 15.98 -0.09 -2.51
CA PRO A 323 16.99 0.96 -2.64
C PRO A 323 17.63 1.39 -1.31
N LEU A 324 16.93 1.19 -0.19
CA LEU A 324 17.41 1.60 1.14
C LEU A 324 18.43 0.60 1.72
N PHE A 325 18.59 -0.58 1.12
CA PHE A 325 19.57 -1.58 1.56
C PHE A 325 21.00 -1.32 1.08
N VAL A 326 21.21 -0.38 0.15
CA VAL A 326 22.55 -0.11 -0.45
C VAL A 326 23.61 0.32 0.57
N SER A 327 23.18 0.87 1.69
CA SER A 327 24.08 1.28 2.77
C SER A 327 24.49 0.13 3.70
N SER A 328 23.90 -1.07 3.55
CA SER A 328 24.09 -2.19 4.50
C SER A 328 24.66 -3.45 3.88
N PHE A 329 24.54 -3.63 2.56
CA PHE A 329 24.98 -4.84 1.85
C PHE A 329 25.99 -4.52 0.75
N GLU A 330 26.94 -5.44 0.53
CA GLU A 330 27.90 -5.35 -0.57
C GLU A 330 27.24 -5.64 -1.92
N ASN A 331 26.41 -6.69 -1.96
CA ASN A 331 25.66 -7.06 -3.15
C ASN A 331 24.19 -7.27 -2.80
N ILE A 332 23.30 -6.81 -3.68
CA ILE A 332 21.87 -7.05 -3.60
C ILE A 332 21.40 -7.59 -4.95
N VAL A 333 20.70 -8.70 -4.90
CA VAL A 333 20.03 -9.30 -6.07
C VAL A 333 18.53 -9.21 -5.82
N PHE A 334 17.82 -8.44 -6.63
CA PHE A 334 16.38 -8.27 -6.49
C PHE A 334 15.65 -8.93 -7.65
N VAL A 335 14.67 -9.77 -7.32
CA VAL A 335 13.92 -10.61 -8.27
C VAL A 335 12.43 -10.46 -8.07
N HIS A 336 11.73 -10.23 -9.18
CA HIS A 336 10.26 -10.31 -9.26
C HIS A 336 9.83 -11.67 -9.82
N PRO A 337 9.30 -12.59 -9.02
CA PRO A 337 8.88 -13.93 -9.46
C PRO A 337 7.86 -13.92 -10.60
N SER A 338 6.99 -12.91 -10.63
CA SER A 338 6.00 -12.76 -11.72
C SER A 338 6.63 -12.48 -13.09
N LYS A 339 7.88 -12.02 -13.13
CA LYS A 339 8.61 -11.62 -14.34
C LYS A 339 9.70 -12.61 -14.77
N THR A 340 10.08 -13.54 -13.91
CA THR A 340 11.16 -14.49 -14.20
C THR A 340 10.87 -15.88 -13.66
N PRO A 341 11.21 -16.95 -14.42
CA PRO A 341 11.11 -18.34 -13.96
C PRO A 341 12.38 -18.85 -13.27
N VAL A 342 13.25 -17.97 -12.76
CA VAL A 342 14.52 -18.39 -12.12
C VAL A 342 14.22 -18.95 -10.73
N THR A 343 14.84 -20.11 -10.39
CA THR A 343 14.70 -20.71 -9.06
C THR A 343 15.67 -20.09 -8.05
N VAL A 344 15.25 -20.06 -6.77
CA VAL A 344 16.06 -19.55 -5.65
C VAL A 344 17.39 -20.26 -5.59
N GLU A 345 17.43 -21.59 -5.75
CA GLU A 345 18.65 -22.37 -5.70
C GLU A 345 19.69 -21.91 -6.74
N LYS A 346 19.26 -21.65 -7.98
CA LYS A 346 20.15 -21.13 -9.03
C LYS A 346 20.70 -19.75 -8.69
N LEU A 347 19.87 -18.90 -8.05
CA LEU A 347 20.30 -17.58 -7.62
C LEU A 347 21.29 -17.66 -6.45
N VAL A 348 21.02 -18.51 -5.45
CA VAL A 348 21.90 -18.73 -4.31
C VAL A 348 23.29 -19.17 -4.78
N LYS A 349 23.36 -20.17 -5.67
CA LYS A 349 24.64 -20.65 -6.25
C LYS A 349 25.34 -19.60 -7.09
N LYS A 350 24.60 -18.90 -7.95
CA LYS A 350 25.18 -17.95 -8.91
C LYS A 350 25.80 -16.74 -8.23
N TYR A 351 25.14 -16.23 -7.18
CA TYR A 351 25.53 -14.97 -6.54
C TYR A 351 26.18 -15.14 -5.18
N ASN A 352 26.44 -16.38 -4.73
CA ASN A 352 26.96 -16.67 -3.40
C ASN A 352 26.14 -15.97 -2.29
N VAL A 353 24.83 -16.15 -2.35
CA VAL A 353 23.88 -15.49 -1.46
C VAL A 353 24.10 -15.90 -0.01
N THR A 354 24.19 -14.95 0.90
CA THR A 354 24.31 -15.19 2.34
C THR A 354 22.95 -15.04 3.05
N LYS A 355 22.09 -14.19 2.53
CA LYS A 355 20.76 -13.91 3.10
C LYS A 355 19.68 -13.85 2.02
N VAL A 356 18.53 -14.44 2.29
CA VAL A 356 17.31 -14.33 1.44
C VAL A 356 16.24 -13.60 2.22
N LEU A 357 15.65 -12.59 1.61
CA LEU A 357 14.51 -11.86 2.12
C LEU A 357 13.32 -12.04 1.17
N TYR A 358 12.25 -12.68 1.65
CA TYR A 358 10.96 -12.75 0.98
C TYR A 358 10.15 -11.52 1.39
N LEU A 359 10.09 -10.52 0.51
CA LEU A 359 9.53 -9.20 0.76
C LEU A 359 8.32 -8.95 -0.13
N TYR A 360 7.13 -8.99 0.45
CA TYR A 360 5.87 -8.88 -0.26
C TYR A 360 4.88 -7.96 0.44
N GLY A 361 3.95 -7.38 -0.32
CA GLY A 361 2.68 -6.97 0.25
C GLY A 361 1.90 -8.19 0.77
N ALA A 362 1.23 -8.05 1.90
CA ALA A 362 0.52 -9.18 2.51
C ALA A 362 -0.50 -9.81 1.56
N ASN A 363 -1.30 -9.00 0.86
CA ASN A 363 -2.28 -9.48 -0.09
C ASN A 363 -1.65 -10.28 -1.25
N GLU A 364 -0.54 -9.80 -1.80
CA GLU A 364 0.20 -10.47 -2.87
C GLU A 364 0.82 -11.78 -2.37
N TYR A 365 1.42 -11.77 -1.19
CA TYR A 365 1.95 -13.01 -0.60
C TYR A 365 0.86 -14.05 -0.37
N MET A 366 -0.31 -13.64 0.09
CA MET A 366 -1.42 -14.55 0.39
C MET A 366 -2.01 -15.20 -0.85
N THR A 367 -2.00 -14.51 -2.00
CA THR A 367 -2.77 -14.94 -3.20
C THR A 367 -1.92 -15.27 -4.43
N ASP A 368 -0.75 -14.64 -4.61
CA ASP A 368 0.08 -14.85 -5.79
C ASP A 368 0.92 -16.13 -5.69
N ARG A 369 0.66 -17.07 -6.61
CA ARG A 369 1.40 -18.34 -6.70
C ARG A 369 2.72 -18.23 -7.49
N THR A 370 3.10 -17.06 -7.98
CA THR A 370 4.36 -16.93 -8.75
C THR A 370 5.60 -17.19 -7.90
N LEU A 371 5.53 -16.89 -6.59
CA LEU A 371 6.59 -17.22 -5.63
C LEU A 371 6.90 -18.73 -5.61
N LEU A 372 5.89 -19.60 -5.67
CA LEU A 372 6.08 -21.05 -5.65
C LEU A 372 6.99 -21.52 -6.79
N ARG A 373 6.84 -20.95 -7.99
CA ARG A 373 7.69 -21.29 -9.16
C ARG A 373 9.16 -20.92 -8.93
N THR A 374 9.40 -19.90 -8.14
CA THR A 374 10.76 -19.46 -7.78
C THR A 374 11.33 -20.30 -6.65
N LEU A 375 10.49 -20.77 -5.72
CA LEU A 375 10.88 -21.65 -4.61
C LEU A 375 11.04 -23.10 -5.01
N GLN A 376 10.22 -23.60 -5.93
CA GLN A 376 10.30 -24.98 -6.39
C GLN A 376 11.56 -25.21 -7.22
N GLN A 377 12.27 -26.26 -6.87
CA GLN A 377 13.52 -26.70 -7.50
C GLN A 377 13.26 -27.38 -8.83
#